data_586b043bd4a026ea4392b8d63395c5bf
#
_entry.id   586b043bd4a026ea4392b8d63395c5bf
#
_cell.length_a   1.000
_cell.length_b   1.000
_cell.length_c   1.000
_cell.angle_alpha   90.00
_cell.angle_beta   90.00
_cell.angle_gamma   90.00
#
_symmetry.space_group_name_H-M   'P 1'
#
loop_
_entity.id
_entity.type
_entity.pdbx_description
1 polymer ?
#
loop_
_entity_poly.entity_id
_entity_poly.type
_entity_poly.pdbx_seq_one_letter_code
_entity_poly.pdbx_strand_id
1 'polypeptide(L)'
;MYKRQSQTHLPILGRAHAGTTEIQEGLAVFAEIISGAMDPVRFRRLSDRVIAIQNVIDGADFKDVYEFYRERSEDSRIGREQSYENTRRIFRGGVISGKAPFTKDMVYLNGLLRVHNFMRSVVRLERADLIRILFCGKMDLEDVPAFAQMASEGRLDPPRFLPPWAKDLRFLVSYMAYSGFLNQVKMPGFQSYYQKSLDGVPIVWDFSV
;
A
#
# COMPACT_ATOMS: atom_id res chain seq x y z
N MET A 1 -7.32 15.56 -4.48
CA MET A 1 -8.48 14.85 -5.05
C MET A 1 -9.70 14.92 -4.13
N TYR A 2 -9.63 14.47 -2.88
CA TYR A 2 -10.79 14.39 -1.96
C TYR A 2 -11.48 15.71 -1.60
N LYS A 3 -10.79 16.86 -1.61
CA LYS A 3 -11.41 18.16 -1.30
C LYS A 3 -12.49 18.63 -2.29
N ARG A 4 -12.56 18.04 -3.50
CA ARG A 4 -13.52 18.40 -4.56
C ARG A 4 -14.64 17.37 -4.75
N GLN A 5 -14.59 16.26 -4.02
CA GLN A 5 -15.62 15.20 -4.05
C GLN A 5 -16.73 15.45 -3.03
N SER A 6 -16.74 16.62 -2.35
CA SER A 6 -17.64 16.85 -1.24
C SER A 6 -19.10 16.63 -1.62
N GLN A 7 -19.70 15.66 -0.99
CA GLN A 7 -21.14 15.51 -0.85
C GLN A 7 -21.59 16.67 0.03
N THR A 8 -22.06 17.76 -0.57
CA THR A 8 -22.36 19.00 0.17
C THR A 8 -23.42 18.81 1.25
N HIS A 9 -24.30 17.82 1.05
CA HIS A 9 -25.34 17.44 2.00
C HIS A 9 -24.88 16.40 3.06
N LEU A 10 -23.67 15.86 2.94
CA LEU A 10 -23.07 14.91 3.88
C LEU A 10 -21.71 15.41 4.41
N PRO A 11 -21.72 16.40 5.33
CA PRO A 11 -20.48 17.01 5.83
C PRO A 11 -19.51 16.00 6.49
N ILE A 12 -20.02 14.86 6.96
CA ILE A 12 -19.23 13.80 7.59
C ILE A 12 -18.16 13.25 6.63
N LEU A 13 -18.49 13.13 5.33
CA LEU A 13 -17.53 12.64 4.30
C LEU A 13 -16.39 13.63 3.99
N GLY A 14 -16.50 14.85 4.48
CA GLY A 14 -15.42 15.85 4.44
C GLY A 14 -14.46 15.80 5.63
N ARG A 15 -14.86 15.13 6.73
CA ARG A 15 -14.11 15.07 7.97
C ARG A 15 -13.32 13.76 8.06
N ALA A 16 -12.08 13.87 8.57
CA ALA A 16 -11.27 12.69 8.86
C ALA A 16 -11.65 12.14 10.25
N HIS A 17 -11.70 10.81 10.38
CA HIS A 17 -11.80 10.07 11.63
C HIS A 17 -10.68 9.04 11.74
N ALA A 18 -10.62 8.28 12.83
CA ALA A 18 -9.66 7.19 12.98
C ALA A 18 -9.81 6.20 11.79
N GLY A 19 -8.74 5.70 11.27
CA GLY A 19 -8.75 4.81 10.10
C GLY A 19 -8.75 5.51 8.74
N THR A 20 -9.40 6.68 8.60
CA THR A 20 -9.49 7.40 7.31
C THR A 20 -8.12 7.64 6.67
N THR A 21 -7.13 8.04 7.46
CA THR A 21 -5.77 8.32 6.94
C THR A 21 -5.14 7.06 6.38
N GLU A 22 -5.28 5.93 7.10
CA GLU A 22 -4.73 4.65 6.67
C GLU A 22 -5.32 4.21 5.32
N ILE A 23 -6.64 4.29 5.17
CA ILE A 23 -7.29 3.92 3.91
C ILE A 23 -6.95 4.88 2.78
N GLN A 24 -6.83 6.18 3.02
CA GLN A 24 -6.44 7.16 2.01
C GLN A 24 -5.01 6.93 1.50
N GLU A 25 -4.07 6.71 2.41
CA GLU A 25 -2.67 6.42 2.05
C GLU A 25 -2.56 5.04 1.40
N GLY A 26 -3.26 4.03 1.91
CA GLY A 26 -3.33 2.71 1.31
C GLY A 26 -3.91 2.71 -0.10
N LEU A 27 -4.97 3.49 -0.34
CA LEU A 27 -5.57 3.65 -1.66
C LEU A 27 -4.63 4.39 -2.63
N ALA A 28 -3.82 5.33 -2.15
CA ALA A 28 -2.81 6.00 -2.95
C ALA A 28 -1.69 5.02 -3.36
N VAL A 29 -1.18 4.22 -2.43
CA VAL A 29 -0.16 3.18 -2.73
C VAL A 29 -0.74 2.10 -3.65
N PHE A 30 -1.99 1.69 -3.43
CA PHE A 30 -2.68 0.77 -4.34
C PHE A 30 -2.79 1.33 -5.76
N ALA A 31 -3.08 2.63 -5.89
CA ALA A 31 -3.13 3.30 -7.19
C ALA A 31 -1.76 3.31 -7.90
N GLU A 32 -0.65 3.47 -7.18
CA GLU A 32 0.70 3.35 -7.73
C GLU A 32 0.93 1.95 -8.32
N ILE A 33 0.49 0.89 -7.61
CA ILE A 33 0.64 -0.50 -8.06
C ILE A 33 -0.19 -0.76 -9.32
N ILE A 34 -1.50 -0.46 -9.25
CA ILE A 34 -2.42 -0.81 -10.35
C ILE A 34 -2.20 0.01 -11.62
N SER A 35 -1.55 1.16 -11.51
CA SER A 35 -1.13 1.99 -12.66
C SER A 35 0.26 1.66 -13.19
N GLY A 36 0.98 0.71 -12.59
CA GLY A 36 2.35 0.36 -12.97
C GLY A 36 3.42 1.38 -12.55
N ALA A 37 3.08 2.31 -11.66
CA ALA A 37 4.00 3.34 -11.18
C ALA A 37 4.83 2.90 -9.97
N MET A 38 4.52 1.74 -9.39
CA MET A 38 5.24 1.18 -8.25
C MET A 38 6.45 0.37 -8.73
N ASP A 39 7.65 0.86 -8.47
CA ASP A 39 8.87 0.11 -8.70
C ASP A 39 9.25 -0.79 -7.49
N PRO A 40 10.08 -1.84 -7.68
CA PRO A 40 10.49 -2.74 -6.60
C PRO A 40 11.24 -2.04 -5.46
N VAL A 41 12.01 -1.00 -5.73
CA VAL A 41 12.75 -0.23 -4.71
C VAL A 41 11.78 0.56 -3.85
N ARG A 42 10.80 1.19 -4.47
CA ARG A 42 9.71 1.89 -3.77
C ARG A 42 8.94 0.94 -2.85
N PHE A 43 8.58 -0.26 -3.36
CA PHE A 43 7.87 -1.26 -2.56
C PHE A 43 8.71 -1.75 -1.37
N ARG A 44 10.01 -2.04 -1.59
CA ARG A 44 10.92 -2.42 -0.52
C ARG A 44 11.03 -1.36 0.57
N ARG A 45 11.06 -0.07 0.21
CA ARG A 45 11.09 1.04 1.17
C ARG A 45 9.87 1.07 2.10
N LEU A 46 8.70 0.61 1.65
CA LEU A 46 7.50 0.52 2.50
C LEU A 46 7.66 -0.58 3.55
N SER A 47 8.14 -1.77 3.16
CA SER A 47 8.38 -2.88 4.08
C SER A 47 9.54 -2.61 5.02
N ASP A 48 10.67 -2.08 4.53
CA ASP A 48 11.83 -1.72 5.37
C ASP A 48 11.45 -0.74 6.48
N ARG A 49 10.54 0.17 6.21
CA ARG A 49 10.03 1.13 7.19
C ARG A 49 9.27 0.45 8.33
N VAL A 50 8.43 -0.51 8.00
CA VAL A 50 7.68 -1.29 9.01
C VAL A 50 8.63 -2.13 9.85
N ILE A 51 9.61 -2.79 9.22
CA ILE A 51 10.64 -3.58 9.92
C ILE A 51 11.46 -2.69 10.86
N ALA A 52 11.92 -1.54 10.38
CA ALA A 52 12.69 -0.60 11.20
C ALA A 52 11.89 -0.09 12.41
N ILE A 53 10.60 0.22 12.23
CA ILE A 53 9.72 0.60 13.34
C ILE A 53 9.60 -0.54 14.34
N GLN A 54 9.40 -1.77 13.88
CA GLN A 54 9.31 -2.93 14.76
C GLN A 54 10.61 -3.15 15.54
N ASN A 55 11.76 -3.06 14.87
CA ASN A 55 13.07 -3.18 15.55
C ASN A 55 13.21 -2.16 16.68
N VAL A 56 12.76 -0.92 16.49
CA VAL A 56 12.82 0.11 17.56
C VAL A 56 11.85 -0.20 18.69
N ILE A 57 10.66 -0.72 18.41
CA ILE A 57 9.72 -1.19 19.42
C ILE A 57 10.38 -2.31 20.26
N ASP A 58 11.11 -3.20 19.62
CA ASP A 58 11.81 -4.33 20.23
C ASP A 58 13.10 -3.90 20.98
N GLY A 59 13.51 -2.64 20.83
CA GLY A 59 14.58 -2.04 21.61
C GLY A 59 15.81 -1.59 20.83
N ALA A 60 15.81 -1.71 19.48
CA ALA A 60 16.88 -1.21 18.65
C ALA A 60 17.05 0.32 18.81
N ASP A 61 18.27 0.78 18.91
CA ASP A 61 18.61 2.19 19.01
C ASP A 61 18.82 2.84 17.62
N PHE A 62 19.19 4.11 17.60
CA PHE A 62 19.41 4.85 16.36
C PHE A 62 20.52 4.23 15.50
N LYS A 63 21.58 3.71 16.12
CA LYS A 63 22.73 3.12 15.42
C LYS A 63 22.31 1.80 14.75
N ASP A 64 21.60 0.94 15.49
CA ASP A 64 21.11 -0.34 14.96
C ASP A 64 20.22 -0.13 13.73
N VAL A 65 19.31 0.85 13.78
CA VAL A 65 18.43 1.18 12.63
C VAL A 65 19.21 1.82 11.48
N TYR A 66 20.24 2.62 11.78
CA TYR A 66 21.11 3.14 10.73
C TYR A 66 21.88 2.02 10.02
N GLU A 67 22.43 1.08 10.75
CA GLU A 67 23.12 -0.10 10.20
C GLU A 67 22.15 -0.95 9.36
N PHE A 68 20.93 -1.19 9.84
CA PHE A 68 19.88 -1.86 9.08
C PHE A 68 19.63 -1.24 7.70
N TYR A 69 19.55 0.09 7.61
CA TYR A 69 19.38 0.77 6.34
C TYR A 69 20.68 0.79 5.50
N ARG A 70 21.83 0.85 6.14
CA ARG A 70 23.13 0.82 5.47
C ARG A 70 23.36 -0.50 4.72
N GLU A 71 23.08 -1.62 5.35
CA GLU A 71 23.19 -2.94 4.72
C GLU A 71 22.33 -3.11 3.49
N ARG A 72 21.26 -2.32 3.37
CA ARG A 72 20.27 -2.35 2.28
C ARG A 72 20.45 -1.27 1.23
N SER A 73 21.45 -0.43 1.40
CA SER A 73 21.77 0.68 0.49
C SER A 73 23.09 0.44 -0.23
N GLU A 74 23.27 1.12 -1.36
CA GLU A 74 24.57 1.16 -2.04
C GLU A 74 25.65 1.76 -1.13
N ASP A 75 26.89 1.25 -1.25
CA ASP A 75 28.02 1.82 -0.52
C ASP A 75 28.55 3.07 -1.22
N SER A 76 27.74 4.10 -1.18
CA SER A 76 28.01 5.43 -1.74
C SER A 76 27.74 6.51 -0.70
N ARG A 77 28.20 7.72 -0.96
CA ARG A 77 27.84 8.87 -0.14
C ARG A 77 26.35 9.07 -0.10
N ILE A 78 25.68 8.98 -1.24
CA ILE A 78 24.20 9.14 -1.35
C ILE A 78 23.51 8.05 -0.53
N GLY A 79 23.96 6.79 -0.61
CA GLY A 79 23.41 5.70 0.18
C GLY A 79 23.54 5.92 1.68
N ARG A 80 24.68 6.47 2.14
CA ARG A 80 24.87 6.83 3.57
C ARG A 80 23.92 7.94 4.03
N GLU A 81 23.81 9.02 3.24
CA GLU A 81 22.91 10.13 3.54
C GLU A 81 21.45 9.67 3.57
N GLN A 82 21.04 8.83 2.61
CA GLN A 82 19.69 8.28 2.55
C GLN A 82 19.39 7.36 3.74
N SER A 83 20.34 6.53 4.17
CA SER A 83 20.22 5.66 5.34
C SER A 83 20.04 6.48 6.62
N TYR A 84 20.80 7.56 6.76
CA TYR A 84 20.67 8.49 7.89
C TYR A 84 19.28 9.17 7.91
N GLU A 85 18.83 9.68 6.78
CA GLU A 85 17.50 10.32 6.69
C GLU A 85 16.36 9.35 6.96
N ASN A 86 16.45 8.11 6.49
CA ASN A 86 15.48 7.08 6.80
C ASN A 86 15.45 6.77 8.30
N THR A 87 16.60 6.63 8.92
CA THR A 87 16.74 6.42 10.37
C THR A 87 16.17 7.59 11.17
N ARG A 88 16.59 8.82 10.81
CA ARG A 88 16.09 10.05 11.45
C ARG A 88 14.56 10.13 11.41
N ARG A 89 13.95 9.66 10.33
CA ARG A 89 12.50 9.64 10.17
C ARG A 89 11.82 8.67 11.16
N ILE A 90 12.43 7.51 11.44
CA ILE A 90 11.91 6.53 12.41
C ILE A 90 11.92 7.07 13.83
N PHE A 91 12.95 7.86 14.18
CA PHE A 91 13.10 8.46 15.51
C PHE A 91 12.50 9.86 15.65
N ARG A 92 11.74 10.32 14.64
CA ARG A 92 11.16 11.66 14.65
C ARG A 92 10.18 11.86 15.80
N GLY A 93 10.55 12.71 16.76
CA GLY A 93 9.76 12.97 17.97
C GLY A 93 9.78 11.83 18.99
N GLY A 94 10.61 10.81 18.76
CA GLY A 94 10.83 9.68 19.66
C GLY A 94 12.15 9.75 20.42
N VAL A 95 12.52 8.64 21.04
CA VAL A 95 13.72 8.49 21.84
C VAL A 95 14.77 7.69 21.07
N ILE A 96 15.97 8.26 20.88
CA ILE A 96 17.04 7.65 20.09
C ILE A 96 17.61 6.35 20.66
N SER A 97 17.35 6.06 21.94
CA SER A 97 17.74 4.81 22.62
C SER A 97 16.74 3.66 22.42
N GLY A 98 15.75 3.83 21.55
CA GLY A 98 14.78 2.79 21.21
C GLY A 98 13.45 2.85 21.96
N LYS A 99 12.58 1.87 21.69
CA LYS A 99 11.25 1.64 22.30
C LYS A 99 10.14 2.62 21.95
N ALA A 100 10.44 3.81 21.40
CA ALA A 100 9.46 4.83 21.07
C ALA A 100 9.65 5.39 19.64
N PRO A 101 9.39 4.62 18.58
CA PRO A 101 9.53 5.08 17.21
C PRO A 101 8.37 5.96 16.76
N PHE A 102 8.57 6.66 15.65
CA PHE A 102 7.49 7.33 14.91
C PHE A 102 6.70 6.33 14.07
N THR A 103 5.56 5.88 14.59
CA THR A 103 4.77 4.78 14.00
C THR A 103 3.88 5.20 12.83
N LYS A 104 3.70 6.50 12.56
CA LYS A 104 2.77 6.99 11.53
C LYS A 104 3.00 6.36 10.16
N ASP A 105 4.24 6.04 9.82
CA ASP A 105 4.58 5.52 8.49
C ASP A 105 4.11 4.06 8.25
N MET A 106 3.65 3.37 9.28
CA MET A 106 3.01 2.05 9.13
C MET A 106 1.70 2.11 8.33
N VAL A 107 1.03 3.27 8.32
CA VAL A 107 -0.26 3.45 7.62
C VAL A 107 -0.16 3.17 6.11
N TYR A 108 0.99 3.36 5.48
CA TYR A 108 1.16 3.12 4.05
C TYR A 108 1.05 1.64 3.69
N LEU A 109 1.80 0.78 4.38
CA LEU A 109 1.77 -0.67 4.11
C LEU A 109 0.50 -1.31 4.66
N ASN A 110 0.10 -0.97 5.89
CA ASN A 110 -1.14 -1.48 6.48
C ASN A 110 -2.36 -1.09 5.64
N GLY A 111 -2.44 0.18 5.25
CA GLY A 111 -3.51 0.68 4.39
C GLY A 111 -3.53 -0.01 3.03
N LEU A 112 -2.35 -0.23 2.41
CA LEU A 112 -2.24 -1.01 1.18
C LEU A 112 -2.83 -2.40 1.34
N LEU A 113 -2.44 -3.13 2.41
CA LEU A 113 -2.91 -4.49 2.66
C LEU A 113 -4.43 -4.54 2.89
N ARG A 114 -4.98 -3.59 3.67
CA ARG A 114 -6.42 -3.48 3.89
C ARG A 114 -7.17 -3.18 2.59
N VAL A 115 -6.73 -2.19 1.82
CA VAL A 115 -7.33 -1.82 0.52
C VAL A 115 -7.23 -2.98 -0.46
N HIS A 116 -6.07 -3.62 -0.60
CA HIS A 116 -5.90 -4.75 -1.50
C HIS A 116 -6.83 -5.93 -1.14
N ASN A 117 -6.95 -6.26 0.16
CA ASN A 117 -7.85 -7.30 0.62
C ASN A 117 -9.32 -6.95 0.38
N PHE A 118 -9.71 -5.69 0.57
CA PHE A 118 -11.04 -5.22 0.20
C PHE A 118 -11.30 -5.39 -1.29
N MET A 119 -10.39 -4.93 -2.17
CA MET A 119 -10.53 -5.07 -3.62
C MET A 119 -10.71 -6.53 -4.05
N ARG A 120 -9.87 -7.44 -3.52
CA ARG A 120 -9.99 -8.89 -3.77
C ARG A 120 -11.34 -9.44 -3.31
N SER A 121 -11.80 -9.04 -2.14
CA SER A 121 -13.04 -9.54 -1.54
C SER A 121 -14.24 -9.11 -2.37
N VAL A 122 -14.35 -7.83 -2.73
CA VAL A 122 -15.50 -7.34 -3.50
C VAL A 122 -15.52 -7.89 -4.94
N VAL A 123 -14.35 -8.13 -5.54
CA VAL A 123 -14.29 -8.80 -6.86
C VAL A 123 -14.76 -10.25 -6.74
N ARG A 124 -14.29 -10.99 -5.72
CA ARG A 124 -14.69 -12.40 -5.50
C ARG A 124 -16.19 -12.54 -5.19
N LEU A 125 -16.78 -11.54 -4.54
CA LEU A 125 -18.19 -11.49 -4.20
C LEU A 125 -19.08 -10.91 -5.31
N GLU A 126 -18.50 -10.62 -6.48
CA GLU A 126 -19.18 -9.97 -7.63
C GLU A 126 -19.75 -8.58 -7.29
N ARG A 127 -19.14 -7.90 -6.29
CA ARG A 127 -19.55 -6.59 -5.77
C ARG A 127 -18.51 -5.50 -6.09
N ALA A 128 -17.94 -5.53 -7.30
CA ALA A 128 -16.99 -4.52 -7.75
C ALA A 128 -17.60 -3.08 -7.83
N ASP A 129 -18.92 -2.97 -7.82
CA ASP A 129 -19.67 -1.72 -7.67
C ASP A 129 -19.24 -0.93 -6.42
N LEU A 130 -18.95 -1.63 -5.31
CA LEU A 130 -18.55 -1.04 -4.03
C LEU A 130 -17.21 -0.29 -4.08
N ILE A 131 -16.36 -0.60 -5.06
CA ILE A 131 -15.05 0.08 -5.22
C ILE A 131 -15.24 1.59 -5.40
N ARG A 132 -16.29 2.00 -6.10
CA ARG A 132 -16.56 3.41 -6.36
C ARG A 132 -16.98 4.20 -5.12
N ILE A 133 -17.54 3.53 -4.11
CA ILE A 133 -17.91 4.15 -2.83
C ILE A 133 -16.69 4.79 -2.16
N LEU A 134 -15.50 4.16 -2.26
CA LEU A 134 -14.26 4.69 -1.69
C LEU A 134 -13.86 6.08 -2.21
N PHE A 135 -14.47 6.53 -3.29
CA PHE A 135 -14.20 7.84 -3.90
C PHE A 135 -15.28 8.89 -3.56
N CYS A 136 -16.30 8.54 -2.79
CA CYS A 136 -17.34 9.49 -2.42
C CYS A 136 -16.89 10.50 -1.34
N GLY A 137 -15.86 10.14 -0.54
CA GLY A 137 -15.37 11.02 0.51
C GLY A 137 -14.27 10.38 1.36
N LYS A 138 -14.13 10.90 2.58
CA LYS A 138 -13.22 10.34 3.58
C LYS A 138 -13.98 9.30 4.39
N MET A 139 -13.53 8.06 4.33
CA MET A 139 -14.17 6.94 5.03
C MET A 139 -13.16 5.86 5.40
N ASP A 140 -13.52 4.96 6.27
CA ASP A 140 -12.86 3.68 6.48
C ASP A 140 -13.55 2.60 5.62
N LEU A 141 -12.95 1.41 5.51
CA LEU A 141 -13.54 0.28 4.76
C LEU A 141 -14.79 -0.26 5.46
N GLU A 142 -14.83 -0.18 6.77
CA GLU A 142 -15.96 -0.57 7.60
C GLU A 142 -17.21 0.30 7.36
N ASP A 143 -17.03 1.51 6.83
CA ASP A 143 -18.12 2.42 6.50
C ASP A 143 -18.80 2.07 5.16
N VAL A 144 -18.11 1.30 4.29
CA VAL A 144 -18.58 1.01 2.92
C VAL A 144 -19.99 0.41 2.88
N PRO A 145 -20.37 -0.57 3.73
CA PRO A 145 -21.74 -1.11 3.71
C PRO A 145 -22.80 -0.06 3.98
N ALA A 146 -22.59 0.83 4.97
CA ALA A 146 -23.53 1.90 5.30
C ALA A 146 -23.66 2.92 4.16
N PHE A 147 -22.53 3.32 3.54
CA PHE A 147 -22.58 4.23 2.41
C PHE A 147 -23.15 3.57 1.15
N ALA A 148 -22.99 2.28 0.95
CA ALA A 148 -23.63 1.55 -0.14
C ALA A 148 -25.15 1.54 0.02
N GLN A 149 -25.64 1.34 1.25
CA GLN A 149 -27.07 1.46 1.53
C GLN A 149 -27.57 2.88 1.26
N MET A 150 -26.87 3.92 1.74
CA MET A 150 -27.24 5.31 1.46
C MET A 150 -27.26 5.62 -0.05
N ALA A 151 -26.33 5.04 -0.81
CA ALA A 151 -26.29 5.17 -2.27
C ALA A 151 -27.54 4.52 -2.93
N SER A 152 -27.94 3.33 -2.46
CA SER A 152 -29.14 2.63 -2.98
C SER A 152 -30.44 3.38 -2.67
N GLU A 153 -30.45 4.16 -1.59
CA GLU A 153 -31.56 5.01 -1.17
C GLU A 153 -31.54 6.40 -1.84
N GLY A 154 -30.58 6.68 -2.72
CA GLY A 154 -30.41 7.99 -3.35
C GLY A 154 -29.91 9.10 -2.43
N ARG A 155 -29.37 8.74 -1.27
CA ARG A 155 -28.87 9.67 -0.22
C ARG A 155 -27.37 9.92 -0.32
N LEU A 156 -26.67 9.21 -1.20
CA LEU A 156 -25.25 9.39 -1.51
C LEU A 156 -25.10 9.53 -3.02
N ASP A 157 -24.57 10.66 -3.47
CA ASP A 157 -24.30 10.89 -4.89
C ASP A 157 -23.08 10.08 -5.37
N PRO A 158 -23.07 9.67 -6.63
CA PRO A 158 -21.89 9.03 -7.21
C PRO A 158 -20.67 9.96 -7.18
N PRO A 159 -19.45 9.43 -7.08
CA PRO A 159 -18.24 10.25 -7.04
C PRO A 159 -18.06 11.00 -8.37
N ARG A 160 -17.79 12.30 -8.30
CA ARG A 160 -17.57 13.17 -9.47
C ARG A 160 -16.27 12.84 -10.22
N PHE A 161 -15.26 12.40 -9.48
CA PHE A 161 -13.92 12.14 -9.99
C PHE A 161 -13.47 10.73 -9.63
N LEU A 162 -13.18 9.95 -10.64
CA LEU A 162 -12.60 8.61 -10.50
C LEU A 162 -11.25 8.58 -11.22
N PRO A 163 -10.23 7.93 -10.65
CA PRO A 163 -9.03 7.64 -11.41
C PRO A 163 -9.36 6.70 -12.57
N PRO A 164 -8.56 6.69 -13.65
CA PRO A 164 -8.84 5.86 -14.83
C PRO A 164 -9.13 4.41 -14.52
N TRP A 165 -8.35 3.79 -13.62
CA TRP A 165 -8.49 2.40 -13.20
C TRP A 165 -9.77 2.09 -12.39
N ALA A 166 -10.38 3.10 -11.75
CA ALA A 166 -11.65 2.96 -11.02
C ALA A 166 -12.86 3.38 -11.87
N LYS A 167 -12.62 4.17 -12.93
CA LYS A 167 -13.63 4.52 -13.92
C LYS A 167 -13.95 3.31 -14.82
N ASP A 168 -12.91 2.62 -15.29
CA ASP A 168 -13.02 1.36 -16.02
C ASP A 168 -12.43 0.23 -15.15
N LEU A 169 -13.33 -0.59 -14.61
CA LEU A 169 -12.96 -1.67 -13.69
C LEU A 169 -12.49 -2.95 -14.39
N ARG A 170 -12.57 -3.05 -15.73
CA ARG A 170 -12.28 -4.29 -16.46
C ARG A 170 -10.89 -4.82 -16.16
N PHE A 171 -9.87 -3.96 -16.23
CA PHE A 171 -8.51 -4.36 -15.93
C PHE A 171 -8.36 -4.79 -14.46
N LEU A 172 -8.87 -3.99 -13.52
CA LEU A 172 -8.78 -4.29 -12.08
C LEU A 172 -9.45 -5.61 -11.72
N VAL A 173 -10.67 -5.83 -12.22
CA VAL A 173 -11.43 -7.08 -11.97
C VAL A 173 -10.68 -8.27 -12.54
N SER A 174 -10.22 -8.19 -13.79
CA SER A 174 -9.45 -9.25 -14.45
C SER A 174 -8.15 -9.55 -13.70
N TYR A 175 -7.41 -8.53 -13.31
CA TYR A 175 -6.16 -8.66 -12.55
C TYR A 175 -6.39 -9.35 -11.19
N MET A 176 -7.40 -8.91 -10.43
CA MET A 176 -7.71 -9.48 -9.11
C MET A 176 -8.22 -10.94 -9.21
N ALA A 177 -9.06 -11.24 -10.20
CA ALA A 177 -9.54 -12.60 -10.45
C ALA A 177 -8.38 -13.52 -10.85
N TYR A 178 -7.56 -13.10 -11.81
CA TYR A 178 -6.43 -13.87 -12.33
C TYR A 178 -5.35 -14.10 -11.25
N SER A 179 -4.92 -13.04 -10.54
CA SER A 179 -3.95 -13.17 -9.46
C SER A 179 -4.47 -14.04 -8.31
N GLY A 180 -5.76 -13.93 -7.99
CA GLY A 180 -6.43 -14.79 -7.02
C GLY A 180 -6.42 -16.26 -7.42
N PHE A 181 -6.66 -16.55 -8.69
CA PHE A 181 -6.57 -17.89 -9.24
C PHE A 181 -5.13 -18.43 -9.15
N LEU A 182 -4.14 -17.68 -9.63
CA LEU A 182 -2.74 -18.11 -9.62
C LEU A 182 -2.23 -18.43 -8.21
N ASN A 183 -2.65 -17.65 -7.21
CA ASN A 183 -2.28 -17.90 -5.81
C ASN A 183 -2.86 -19.21 -5.23
N GLN A 184 -3.88 -19.79 -5.86
CA GLN A 184 -4.44 -21.08 -5.47
C GLN A 184 -3.78 -22.26 -6.18
N VAL A 185 -3.10 -22.03 -7.30
CA VAL A 185 -2.39 -23.06 -8.06
C VAL A 185 -1.09 -23.41 -7.35
N LYS A 186 -1.04 -24.60 -6.75
CA LYS A 186 0.19 -25.13 -6.17
C LYS A 186 0.98 -25.86 -7.25
N MET A 187 2.20 -25.41 -7.49
CA MET A 187 3.14 -26.05 -8.42
C MET A 187 4.39 -26.51 -7.66
N PRO A 188 4.31 -27.62 -6.91
CA PRO A 188 5.45 -28.12 -6.15
C PRO A 188 6.61 -28.49 -7.07
N GLY A 189 7.82 -28.13 -6.67
CA GLY A 189 9.04 -28.43 -7.42
C GLY A 189 9.37 -27.47 -8.58
N PHE A 190 8.46 -26.59 -9.01
CA PHE A 190 8.69 -25.70 -10.15
C PHE A 190 9.78 -24.67 -9.88
N GLN A 191 9.74 -24.07 -8.69
CA GLN A 191 10.75 -23.10 -8.28
C GLN A 191 12.15 -23.72 -8.18
N SER A 192 12.26 -24.89 -7.58
CA SER A 192 13.53 -25.62 -7.46
C SER A 192 14.06 -26.10 -8.81
N TYR A 193 13.17 -26.47 -9.73
CA TYR A 193 13.55 -26.84 -11.09
C TYR A 193 14.17 -25.65 -11.82
N TYR A 194 13.51 -24.49 -11.85
CA TYR A 194 14.05 -23.31 -12.52
C TYR A 194 15.29 -22.75 -11.81
N GLN A 195 15.35 -22.79 -10.50
CA GLN A 195 16.54 -22.37 -9.76
C GLN A 195 17.76 -23.18 -10.18
N LYS A 196 17.63 -24.50 -10.34
CA LYS A 196 18.71 -25.35 -10.83
C LYS A 196 19.03 -25.16 -12.31
N SER A 197 17.99 -24.99 -13.13
CA SER A 197 18.14 -24.85 -14.58
C SER A 197 18.72 -23.51 -15.00
N LEU A 198 18.57 -22.47 -14.18
CA LEU A 198 19.06 -21.12 -14.43
C LEU A 198 20.34 -20.81 -13.65
N ASP A 199 20.81 -21.74 -12.83
CA ASP A 199 22.07 -21.58 -12.12
C ASP A 199 23.24 -21.48 -13.13
N GLY A 200 24.02 -20.40 -12.99
CA GLY A 200 25.15 -20.10 -13.89
C GLY A 200 24.77 -19.57 -15.29
N VAL A 201 23.46 -19.38 -15.57
CA VAL A 201 23.04 -18.75 -16.83
C VAL A 201 23.36 -17.24 -16.78
N PRO A 202 24.13 -16.71 -17.77
CA PRO A 202 24.51 -15.31 -17.76
C PRO A 202 23.30 -14.39 -18.01
N ILE A 203 23.36 -13.17 -17.50
CA ILE A 203 22.43 -12.10 -17.85
C ILE A 203 22.62 -11.75 -19.33
N VAL A 204 21.58 -11.92 -20.14
CA VAL A 204 21.68 -11.78 -21.61
C VAL A 204 21.65 -10.31 -22.02
N TRP A 205 20.81 -9.52 -21.36
CA TRP A 205 20.70 -8.06 -21.56
C TRP A 205 20.43 -7.38 -20.23
N ASP A 206 21.11 -6.28 -19.98
CA ASP A 206 20.84 -5.43 -18.82
C ASP A 206 19.76 -4.40 -19.18
N PHE A 207 18.51 -4.70 -18.84
CA PHE A 207 17.41 -3.76 -18.90
C PHE A 207 17.28 -3.07 -17.54
N SER A 208 18.28 -2.27 -17.17
CA SER A 208 18.23 -1.47 -15.94
C SER A 208 17.01 -0.57 -16.00
N VAL A 209 16.03 -0.83 -15.12
CA VAL A 209 14.82 -0.04 -14.95
C VAL A 209 15.03 1.02 -13.88
#